data_383c617a13cef7fb16c258caf6ab6dd2
#
_entry.id   383c617a13cef7fb16c258caf6ab6dd2
#
_cell.length_a   1.000
_cell.length_b   1.000
_cell.length_c   1.000
_cell.angle_alpha   90.00
_cell.angle_beta   90.00
_cell.angle_gamma   90.00
#
_symmetry.space_group_name_H-M   'P 1'
#
loop_
_entity.id
_entity.type
_entity.pdbx_description
1 polymer ?
#
loop_
_entity_poly.entity_id
_entity_poly.type
_entity_poly.pdbx_seq_one_letter_code
_entity_poly.pdbx_strand_id
1 'polypeptide(L)'
;MNMYHALRTLILDSAPAAPQEKLWAKLPSYYVGEAFVRLIPFKDHINIEASAAAAHRQELAGYKMTPKGMLQIFLGLGIPGDALRRIFEETLH
;
A
#
# COMPACT_ATOMS: atom_id res chain seq x y z
N MET A 1 4.33 -16.85 -5.86
CA MET A 1 4.36 -15.77 -4.85
C MET A 1 3.03 -15.03 -4.87
N ASN A 2 2.43 -14.80 -3.73
CA ASN A 2 1.18 -14.05 -3.74
C ASN A 2 1.44 -12.55 -3.64
N MET A 3 0.45 -11.77 -4.07
CA MET A 3 0.54 -10.31 -4.13
C MET A 3 0.75 -9.70 -2.74
N TYR A 4 0.15 -10.29 -1.70
CA TYR A 4 0.31 -9.80 -0.35
C TYR A 4 1.79 -9.77 0.08
N HIS A 5 2.52 -10.86 -0.18
CA HIS A 5 3.93 -10.94 0.20
C HIS A 5 4.77 -9.92 -0.54
N ALA A 6 4.48 -9.70 -1.83
CA ALA A 6 5.20 -8.70 -2.61
C ALA A 6 4.96 -7.30 -2.07
N LEU A 7 3.72 -6.97 -1.71
CA LEU A 7 3.39 -5.67 -1.14
C LEU A 7 4.01 -5.49 0.25
N ARG A 8 3.97 -6.54 1.07
CA ARG A 8 4.58 -6.50 2.39
C ARG A 8 6.08 -6.21 2.31
N THR A 9 6.78 -6.93 1.43
CA THR A 9 8.22 -6.72 1.24
C THR A 9 8.49 -5.27 0.81
N LEU A 10 7.69 -4.76 -0.12
CA LEU A 10 7.86 -3.40 -0.62
C LEU A 10 7.63 -2.37 0.49
N ILE A 11 6.63 -2.58 1.35
CA ILE A 11 6.38 -1.68 2.49
C ILE A 11 7.58 -1.67 3.43
N LEU A 12 8.06 -2.86 3.80
CA LEU A 12 9.16 -2.98 4.76
C LEU A 12 10.45 -2.39 4.21
N ASP A 13 10.69 -2.55 2.92
CA ASP A 13 11.90 -2.01 2.28
C ASP A 13 11.84 -0.51 2.07
N SER A 14 10.64 0.04 1.90
CA SER A 14 10.48 1.46 1.57
C SER A 14 10.39 2.37 2.79
N ALA A 15 9.99 1.83 3.94
CA ALA A 15 9.77 2.65 5.13
C ALA A 15 11.10 3.24 5.63
N PRO A 16 11.12 4.55 5.98
CA PRO A 16 12.34 5.19 6.50
C PRO A 16 12.78 4.63 7.84
N ALA A 17 11.86 4.06 8.61
CA ALA A 17 12.14 3.39 9.87
C ALA A 17 11.40 2.07 9.87
N ALA A 18 11.86 1.09 10.66
CA ALA A 18 11.22 -0.22 10.71
C ALA A 18 9.78 -0.08 11.20
N PRO A 19 8.78 -0.41 10.39
CA PRO A 19 7.39 -0.26 10.82
C PRO A 19 6.99 -1.36 11.78
N GLN A 20 6.02 -1.05 12.63
CA GLN A 20 5.43 -2.01 13.52
C GLN A 20 4.28 -2.69 12.79
N GLU A 21 4.38 -4.00 12.57
CA GLU A 21 3.37 -4.77 11.87
C GLU A 21 2.33 -5.26 12.86
N LYS A 22 1.07 -4.90 12.62
CA LYS A 22 -0.05 -5.29 13.49
C LYS A 22 -1.26 -5.64 12.64
N LEU A 23 -2.22 -6.36 13.24
CA LEU A 23 -3.53 -6.55 12.64
C LEU A 23 -4.49 -5.53 13.26
N TRP A 24 -5.14 -4.74 12.39
CA TRP A 24 -6.22 -3.85 12.79
C TRP A 24 -7.49 -4.36 12.17
N ALA A 25 -8.46 -4.76 13.00
CA ALA A 25 -9.70 -5.39 12.51
C ALA A 25 -9.40 -6.55 11.55
N LYS A 26 -8.38 -7.35 11.88
CA LYS A 26 -7.89 -8.49 11.08
C LYS A 26 -7.23 -8.09 9.76
N LEU A 27 -6.94 -6.81 9.54
CA LEU A 27 -6.27 -6.31 8.34
C LEU A 27 -4.80 -6.04 8.62
N PRO A 28 -3.88 -6.53 7.76
CA PRO A 28 -2.46 -6.23 7.94
C PRO A 28 -2.20 -4.73 7.89
N SER A 29 -1.56 -4.21 8.91
CA SER A 29 -1.28 -2.78 9.04
C SER A 29 0.15 -2.57 9.48
N TYR A 30 0.78 -1.51 8.96
CA TYR A 30 2.19 -1.22 9.19
C TYR A 30 2.29 0.22 9.68
N TYR A 31 2.78 0.39 10.92
CA TYR A 31 2.79 1.68 11.59
C TYR A 31 4.20 2.21 11.79
N VAL A 32 4.37 3.51 11.55
CA VAL A 32 5.53 4.27 12.00
C VAL A 32 4.95 5.46 12.76
N GLY A 33 4.96 5.40 14.09
CA GLY A 33 4.25 6.37 14.90
C GLY A 33 2.75 6.30 14.65
N GLU A 34 2.16 7.42 14.26
CA GLU A 34 0.73 7.49 13.92
C GLU A 34 0.47 7.25 12.44
N ALA A 35 1.52 7.28 11.61
CA ALA A 35 1.38 7.02 10.19
C ALA A 35 1.23 5.53 9.94
N PHE A 36 0.45 5.16 8.93
CA PHE A 36 0.26 3.75 8.64
C PHE A 36 -0.01 3.49 7.17
N VAL A 37 0.28 2.24 6.77
CA VAL A 37 -0.17 1.66 5.50
C VAL A 37 -0.96 0.41 5.88
N ARG A 38 -2.13 0.23 5.27
CA ARG A 38 -2.99 -0.91 5.56
C ARG A 38 -3.35 -1.62 4.28
N LEU A 39 -3.27 -2.95 4.29
CA LEU A 39 -3.62 -3.78 3.16
C LEU A 39 -4.98 -4.42 3.44
N ILE A 40 -5.93 -4.19 2.53
CA ILE A 40 -7.29 -4.71 2.68
C ILE A 40 -7.53 -5.70 1.55
N PRO A 41 -7.39 -7.02 1.82
CA PRO A 41 -7.51 -8.02 0.76
C PRO A 41 -8.96 -8.33 0.42
N PHE A 42 -9.19 -8.48 -0.88
CA PHE A 42 -10.45 -8.95 -1.44
C PHE A 42 -10.16 -10.16 -2.32
N LYS A 43 -11.19 -10.76 -2.87
CA LYS A 43 -11.05 -11.98 -3.64
C LYS A 43 -10.13 -11.84 -4.86
N ASP A 44 -10.21 -10.71 -5.55
CA ASP A 44 -9.48 -10.48 -6.80
C ASP A 44 -8.56 -9.26 -6.77
N HIS A 45 -8.43 -8.61 -5.62
CA HIS A 45 -7.58 -7.43 -5.52
C HIS A 45 -7.23 -7.13 -4.06
N ILE A 46 -6.28 -6.22 -3.87
CA ILE A 46 -5.95 -5.69 -2.55
C ILE A 46 -6.09 -4.17 -2.63
N ASN A 47 -6.84 -3.59 -1.70
CA ASN A 47 -6.87 -2.14 -1.54
C ASN A 47 -5.72 -1.73 -0.64
N ILE A 48 -5.03 -0.66 -1.00
CA ILE A 48 -3.94 -0.11 -0.21
C ILE A 48 -4.39 1.23 0.36
N GLU A 49 -4.46 1.29 1.68
CA GLU A 49 -4.77 2.52 2.38
C GLU A 49 -3.46 3.19 2.81
N ALA A 50 -3.12 4.29 2.14
CA ALA A 50 -1.91 5.04 2.41
C ALA A 50 -2.18 6.51 2.10
N SER A 51 -1.88 7.40 3.04
CA SER A 51 -2.25 8.82 2.90
C SER A 51 -1.61 9.50 1.69
N ALA A 52 -0.41 9.07 1.29
CA ALA A 52 0.27 9.68 0.15
C ALA A 52 -0.23 9.19 -1.21
N ALA A 53 -1.10 8.17 -1.26
CA ALA A 53 -1.51 7.58 -2.53
C ALA A 53 -2.20 8.59 -3.45
N ALA A 54 -3.05 9.44 -2.90
CA ALA A 54 -3.79 10.42 -3.70
C ALA A 54 -2.86 11.43 -4.38
N ALA A 55 -1.73 11.77 -3.76
CA ALA A 55 -0.77 12.70 -4.34
C ALA A 55 -0.05 12.10 -5.55
N HIS A 56 -0.04 10.79 -5.68
CA HIS A 56 0.63 10.09 -6.79
C HIS A 56 -0.36 9.59 -7.84
N ARG A 57 -1.56 10.16 -7.86
CA ARG A 57 -2.64 9.71 -8.77
C ARG A 57 -2.21 9.67 -10.23
N GLN A 58 -1.43 10.64 -10.68
CA GLN A 58 -1.01 10.70 -12.08
C GLN A 58 -0.06 9.57 -12.43
N GLU A 59 0.82 9.18 -11.50
CA GLU A 59 1.72 8.06 -11.73
C GLU A 59 0.99 6.73 -11.75
N LEU A 60 -0.24 6.72 -11.25
CA LEU A 60 -1.06 5.51 -11.12
C LEU A 60 -2.22 5.52 -12.13
N ALA A 61 -2.04 6.19 -13.27
CA ALA A 61 -3.12 6.37 -14.23
C ALA A 61 -3.71 5.06 -14.75
N GLY A 62 -2.91 3.98 -14.78
CA GLY A 62 -3.38 2.66 -15.19
C GLY A 62 -4.06 1.84 -14.09
N TYR A 63 -4.20 2.41 -12.90
CA TYR A 63 -4.75 1.71 -11.74
C TYR A 63 -5.99 2.42 -11.24
N LYS A 64 -6.86 1.67 -10.57
CA LYS A 64 -8.09 2.23 -10.02
C LYS A 64 -7.85 2.74 -8.61
N MET A 65 -8.52 3.83 -8.26
CA MET A 65 -8.53 4.35 -6.90
C MET A 65 -9.97 4.53 -6.46
N THR A 66 -10.22 4.25 -5.18
CA THR A 66 -11.56 4.45 -4.63
C THR A 66 -11.80 5.94 -4.38
N PRO A 67 -13.09 6.36 -4.21
CA PRO A 67 -13.37 7.75 -3.86
C PRO A 67 -12.69 8.23 -2.59
N LYS A 68 -12.34 7.31 -1.68
CA LYS A 68 -11.64 7.63 -0.43
C LYS A 68 -10.12 7.70 -0.60
N GLY A 69 -9.62 7.47 -1.82
CA GLY A 69 -8.19 7.56 -2.09
C GLY A 69 -7.40 6.28 -1.88
N MET A 70 -8.06 5.15 -1.72
CA MET A 70 -7.37 3.86 -1.65
C MET A 70 -7.01 3.37 -3.03
N LEU A 71 -5.79 2.89 -3.19
CA LEU A 71 -5.33 2.31 -4.45
C LEU A 71 -5.76 0.85 -4.51
N GLN A 72 -6.29 0.42 -5.67
CA GLN A 72 -6.72 -0.96 -5.87
C GLN A 72 -5.75 -1.67 -6.81
N ILE A 73 -5.13 -2.75 -6.34
CA ILE A 73 -4.22 -3.57 -7.13
C ILE A 73 -4.92 -4.89 -7.42
N PHE A 74 -5.29 -5.09 -8.68
CA PHE A 74 -6.01 -6.30 -9.09
C PHE A 74 -5.03 -7.39 -9.49
N LEU A 75 -5.44 -8.64 -9.24
CA LEU A 75 -4.67 -9.80 -9.69
C LEU A 75 -4.56 -9.77 -11.21
N GLY A 76 -3.38 -10.11 -11.72
CA GLY A 76 -3.14 -10.10 -13.15
C GLY A 76 -2.59 -8.79 -13.69
N LEU A 77 -2.72 -7.70 -12.94
CA LEU A 77 -2.02 -6.45 -13.26
C LEU A 77 -0.69 -6.43 -12.53
N GLY A 78 0.32 -5.86 -13.14
CA GLY A 78 1.60 -5.71 -12.46
C GLY A 78 1.50 -4.78 -11.27
N ILE A 79 2.38 -4.96 -10.30
CA ILE A 79 2.46 -4.06 -9.14
C ILE A 79 3.29 -2.85 -9.56
N PRO A 80 2.78 -1.60 -9.36
CA PRO A 80 3.52 -0.39 -9.71
C PRO A 80 4.59 -0.09 -8.65
N GLY A 81 5.68 -0.89 -8.67
CA GLY A 81 6.66 -0.89 -7.59
C GLY A 81 7.30 0.45 -7.32
N ASP A 82 7.69 1.19 -8.37
CA ASP A 82 8.36 2.48 -8.18
C ASP A 82 7.44 3.52 -7.55
N ALA A 83 6.19 3.60 -8.02
CA ALA A 83 5.22 4.52 -7.44
C ALA A 83 4.87 4.14 -6.00
N LEU A 84 4.67 2.85 -5.75
CA LEU A 84 4.36 2.37 -4.40
C LEU A 84 5.50 2.61 -3.43
N ARG A 85 6.74 2.46 -3.87
CA ARG A 85 7.90 2.74 -3.02
C ARG A 85 7.86 4.18 -2.52
N ARG A 86 7.59 5.12 -3.43
CA ARG A 86 7.47 6.54 -3.05
C ARG A 86 6.27 6.78 -2.13
N ILE A 87 5.14 6.16 -2.42
CA ILE A 87 3.93 6.30 -1.61
C ILE A 87 4.17 5.80 -0.19
N PHE A 88 4.77 4.62 -0.04
CA PHE A 88 5.03 4.04 1.27
C PHE A 88 6.05 4.86 2.05
N GLU A 89 7.11 5.30 1.36
CA GLU A 89 8.12 6.14 1.99
C GLU A 89 7.53 7.44 2.51
N GLU A 90 6.70 8.11 1.70
CA GLU A 90 6.07 9.37 2.09
C GLU A 90 5.02 9.18 3.16
N THR A 91 4.25 8.09 3.09
CA THR A 91 3.20 7.83 4.07
C THR A 91 3.80 7.49 5.44
N LEU A 92 4.87 6.71 5.46
CA LEU A 92 5.48 6.22 6.71
C LEU A 92 6.65 7.07 7.17
N HIS A 93 6.75 8.24 6.63
CA HIS A 93 7.84 9.17 6.96
C HIS A 93 7.81 9.64 8.42
#